data_f1074434388d5660efc8e0a6d76049ef
#
_entry.id   f1074434388d5660efc8e0a6d76049ef
#
_cell.length_a   1.000
_cell.length_b   1.000
_cell.length_c   1.000
_cell.angle_alpha   90.00
_cell.angle_beta   90.00
_cell.angle_gamma   90.00
#
_symmetry.space_group_name_H-M   'P 1'
#
loop_
_entity.id
_entity.type
_entity.pdbx_description
1 polymer ?
#
loop_
_entity_poly.entity_id
_entity_poly.type
_entity_poly.pdbx_seq_one_letter_code
_entity_poly.pdbx_strand_id
1 'polypeptide(L)'
;PITERNIAKNRPAESSWSYDYGIMDFANDDDFVSAWTSNPRVNTPWWSVDLGDGKTIDMVTITEEKGGVMQEYTIEYRSGGAWKTLFSGEAKTLSRVKIHRFAPVKADAVKVTVTRHDGTVKIAELGVYTPYKE
;
A
#
# COMPACT_ATOMS: atom_id res chain seq x y z
N PRO A 1 -5.35 -3.22 -19.10
CA PRO A 1 -5.62 -3.80 -17.78
C PRO A 1 -5.05 -2.94 -16.66
N ILE A 2 -5.68 -3.00 -15.50
CA ILE A 2 -5.26 -2.22 -14.34
C ILE A 2 -3.82 -2.58 -13.94
N THR A 3 -3.47 -3.86 -13.97
CA THR A 3 -2.14 -4.33 -13.59
C THR A 3 -1.01 -3.73 -14.42
N GLU A 4 -1.26 -3.42 -15.67
CA GLU A 4 -0.27 -2.79 -16.54
C GLU A 4 0.00 -1.33 -16.16
N ARG A 5 -0.90 -0.72 -15.40
CA ARG A 5 -0.80 0.66 -14.98
C ARG A 5 -0.29 0.80 -13.54
N ASN A 6 0.02 -0.29 -12.88
CA ASN A 6 0.55 -0.25 -11.50
C ASN A 6 2.00 0.25 -11.54
N ILE A 7 2.19 1.52 -11.21
CA ILE A 7 3.51 2.15 -11.25
C ILE A 7 4.35 1.85 -10.00
N ALA A 8 3.80 1.15 -9.01
CA ALA A 8 4.55 0.71 -7.83
C ALA A 8 5.28 -0.61 -8.06
N LYS A 9 4.97 -1.33 -9.14
CA LYS A 9 5.55 -2.66 -9.40
C LYS A 9 7.07 -2.59 -9.42
N ASN A 10 7.70 -3.42 -8.60
CA ASN A 10 9.15 -3.58 -8.51
C ASN A 10 9.93 -2.29 -8.18
N ARG A 11 9.24 -1.26 -7.68
CA ARG A 11 9.89 -0.04 -7.23
C ARG A 11 10.49 -0.25 -5.82
N PRO A 12 11.49 0.56 -5.44
CA PRO A 12 12.08 0.45 -4.10
C PRO A 12 11.04 0.61 -3.00
N ALA A 13 11.02 -0.33 -2.07
CA ALA A 13 10.09 -0.35 -0.97
C ALA A 13 10.84 -0.28 0.36
N GLU A 14 10.14 0.27 1.36
CA GLU A 14 10.60 0.27 2.75
C GLU A 14 9.45 -0.17 3.63
N SER A 15 9.75 -0.66 4.82
CA SER A 15 8.70 -1.07 5.75
C SER A 15 9.20 -0.99 7.19
N SER A 16 8.25 -1.01 8.12
CA SER A 16 8.55 -1.32 9.52
C SER A 16 9.10 -2.75 9.59
N TRP A 17 9.54 -3.16 10.78
CA TRP A 17 10.15 -4.47 10.97
C TRP A 17 9.26 -5.57 10.38
N SER A 18 9.82 -6.34 9.46
CA SER A 18 9.14 -7.43 8.78
C SER A 18 9.37 -8.75 9.51
N TYR A 19 8.47 -9.70 9.28
CA TYR A 19 8.69 -11.08 9.68
C TYR A 19 9.70 -11.74 8.72
N ASP A 20 10.42 -12.76 9.20
CA ASP A 20 11.58 -13.32 8.47
C ASP A 20 11.30 -13.77 7.04
N TYR A 21 10.10 -14.26 6.77
CA TYR A 21 9.74 -14.80 5.45
C TYR A 21 8.84 -13.89 4.62
N GLY A 22 8.49 -12.74 5.16
CA GLY A 22 7.56 -11.82 4.49
C GLY A 22 8.20 -10.47 4.23
N ILE A 23 9.21 -10.42 3.37
CA ILE A 23 9.98 -9.20 3.14
C ILE A 23 9.17 -8.13 2.40
N MET A 24 9.62 -6.89 2.49
CA MET A 24 8.91 -5.73 1.96
C MET A 24 8.67 -5.78 0.46
N ASP A 25 9.59 -6.36 -0.31
CA ASP A 25 9.46 -6.43 -1.78
C ASP A 25 8.30 -7.33 -2.23
N PHE A 26 7.76 -8.14 -1.34
CA PHE A 26 6.64 -9.01 -1.68
C PHE A 26 5.31 -8.27 -1.80
N ALA A 27 5.24 -7.01 -1.38
CA ALA A 27 4.01 -6.23 -1.51
C ALA A 27 3.89 -5.51 -2.86
N ASN A 28 4.93 -5.53 -3.69
CA ASN A 28 4.88 -4.89 -5.02
C ASN A 28 5.63 -5.67 -6.09
N ASP A 29 5.62 -7.00 -6.00
CA ASP A 29 6.28 -7.89 -6.96
C ASP A 29 5.32 -8.43 -8.05
N ASP A 30 4.08 -7.95 -8.07
CA ASP A 30 3.03 -8.38 -9.00
C ASP A 30 2.73 -9.88 -8.87
N ASP A 31 2.99 -10.45 -7.71
CA ASP A 31 2.69 -11.84 -7.39
C ASP A 31 1.78 -11.86 -6.17
N PHE A 32 0.50 -12.22 -6.36
CA PHE A 32 -0.50 -12.19 -5.29
C PHE A 32 -0.42 -13.38 -4.33
N VAL A 33 0.56 -14.27 -4.53
CA VAL A 33 0.82 -15.40 -3.63
C VAL A 33 1.80 -15.01 -2.53
N SER A 34 2.87 -14.28 -2.90
CA SER A 34 3.81 -13.74 -1.91
C SER A 34 3.18 -12.55 -1.18
N ALA A 35 3.65 -12.26 0.04
CA ALA A 35 3.11 -11.16 0.83
C ALA A 35 4.17 -10.58 1.76
N TRP A 36 4.19 -9.23 1.84
CA TRP A 36 4.90 -8.60 2.94
C TRP A 36 4.19 -8.94 4.24
N THR A 37 4.93 -9.42 5.22
CA THR A 37 4.39 -9.80 6.52
C THR A 37 5.04 -8.96 7.60
N SER A 38 4.23 -8.20 8.33
CA SER A 38 4.69 -7.40 9.45
C SER A 38 5.13 -8.29 10.61
N ASN A 39 6.14 -7.84 11.36
CA ASN A 39 6.51 -8.51 12.59
C ASN A 39 5.40 -8.31 13.63
N PRO A 40 4.93 -9.39 14.31
CA PRO A 40 3.84 -9.29 15.28
C PRO A 40 4.11 -8.34 16.45
N ARG A 41 5.38 -7.98 16.68
CA ARG A 41 5.75 -7.04 17.76
C ARG A 41 5.54 -5.59 17.41
N VAL A 42 5.25 -5.28 16.13
CA VAL A 42 5.01 -3.90 15.68
C VAL A 42 3.52 -3.61 15.74
N ASN A 43 3.13 -2.66 16.59
CA ASN A 43 1.70 -2.33 16.80
C ASN A 43 1.11 -1.50 15.66
N THR A 44 1.92 -0.64 15.04
CA THR A 44 1.49 0.21 13.91
C THR A 44 2.40 -0.03 12.73
N PRO A 45 2.26 -1.20 12.08
CA PRO A 45 3.12 -1.54 10.95
C PRO A 45 2.85 -0.63 9.76
N TRP A 46 3.90 -0.37 8.98
CA TRP A 46 3.79 0.46 7.80
C TRP A 46 4.63 -0.09 6.65
N TRP A 47 4.21 0.26 5.44
CA TRP A 47 4.90 -0.10 4.20
C TRP A 47 4.85 1.09 3.25
N SER A 48 5.95 1.37 2.57
CA SER A 48 6.02 2.48 1.62
C SER A 48 6.75 2.08 0.35
N VAL A 49 6.46 2.80 -0.73
CA VAL A 49 7.09 2.59 -2.03
C VAL A 49 7.52 3.94 -2.59
N ASP A 50 8.72 3.97 -3.16
CA ASP A 50 9.27 5.13 -3.86
C ASP A 50 8.89 5.02 -5.33
N LEU A 51 8.23 6.04 -5.88
CA LEU A 51 7.78 6.04 -7.27
C LEU A 51 8.79 6.69 -8.22
N GLY A 52 9.91 7.16 -7.71
CA GLY A 52 10.90 7.90 -8.48
C GLY A 52 10.52 9.37 -8.58
N ASP A 53 10.55 9.92 -9.80
CA ASP A 53 10.09 11.29 -10.03
C ASP A 53 8.58 11.38 -9.77
N GLY A 54 8.09 12.59 -9.44
CA GLY A 54 6.69 12.78 -9.17
C GLY A 54 5.79 12.27 -10.29
N LYS A 55 4.82 11.45 -9.93
CA LYS A 55 3.83 10.86 -10.84
C LYS A 55 2.44 11.33 -10.44
N THR A 56 1.58 11.53 -11.41
CA THR A 56 0.18 11.84 -11.14
C THR A 56 -0.53 10.52 -10.88
N ILE A 57 -1.16 10.39 -9.69
CA ILE A 57 -1.87 9.17 -9.29
C ILE A 57 -3.30 9.52 -8.87
N ASP A 58 -4.23 8.58 -9.06
CA ASP A 58 -5.63 8.76 -8.67
C ASP A 58 -6.24 7.51 -8.04
N MET A 59 -5.46 6.46 -7.83
CA MET A 59 -5.96 5.24 -7.21
C MET A 59 -4.83 4.49 -6.51
N VAL A 60 -5.14 3.96 -5.33
CA VAL A 60 -4.28 3.02 -4.60
C VAL A 60 -5.13 1.80 -4.27
N THR A 61 -4.58 0.62 -4.49
CA THR A 61 -5.21 -0.64 -4.11
C THR A 61 -4.35 -1.37 -3.09
N ILE A 62 -4.99 -2.00 -2.14
CA ILE A 62 -4.32 -2.83 -1.14
C ILE A 62 -4.99 -4.19 -1.17
N THR A 63 -4.23 -5.24 -1.48
CA THR A 63 -4.70 -6.61 -1.43
C THR A 63 -4.03 -7.30 -0.26
N GLU A 64 -4.84 -7.71 0.74
CA GLU A 64 -4.34 -8.50 1.86
C GLU A 64 -4.19 -9.96 1.43
N GLU A 65 -3.31 -10.69 2.09
CA GLU A 65 -3.26 -12.15 1.91
C GLU A 65 -4.59 -12.78 2.32
N LYS A 66 -5.17 -12.28 3.42
CA LYS A 66 -6.46 -12.74 3.95
C LYS A 66 -7.25 -11.52 4.41
N GLY A 67 -8.53 -11.46 4.07
CA GLY A 67 -9.39 -10.35 4.48
C GLY A 67 -9.66 -10.32 5.99
N GLY A 68 -10.12 -9.16 6.47
CA GLY A 68 -10.52 -8.97 7.85
C GLY A 68 -9.40 -8.60 8.81
N VAL A 69 -8.16 -8.54 8.37
CA VAL A 69 -7.03 -8.20 9.24
C VAL A 69 -6.85 -6.69 9.37
N MET A 70 -6.76 -5.97 8.26
CA MET A 70 -6.61 -4.52 8.30
C MET A 70 -7.95 -3.86 8.60
N GLN A 71 -8.07 -3.25 9.78
CA GLN A 71 -9.35 -2.69 10.24
C GLN A 71 -9.36 -1.17 10.24
N GLU A 72 -8.19 -0.54 10.47
CA GLU A 72 -8.05 0.91 10.42
C GLU A 72 -6.66 1.24 9.93
N TYR A 73 -6.56 2.18 8.99
CA TYR A 73 -5.26 2.51 8.40
C TYR A 73 -5.27 3.90 7.76
N THR A 74 -4.07 4.39 7.48
CA THR A 74 -3.86 5.67 6.80
C THR A 74 -3.06 5.41 5.53
N ILE A 75 -3.48 6.04 4.44
CA ILE A 75 -2.71 6.07 3.19
C ILE A 75 -2.21 7.49 3.00
N GLU A 76 -0.91 7.62 2.80
CA GLU A 76 -0.26 8.91 2.59
C GLU A 76 0.51 8.91 1.29
N TYR A 77 0.68 10.09 0.70
CA TYR A 77 1.59 10.29 -0.44
C TYR A 77 2.59 11.38 -0.10
N ARG A 78 3.76 11.32 -0.70
CA ARG A 78 4.78 12.33 -0.51
C ARG A 78 4.82 13.24 -1.73
N SER A 79 4.85 14.55 -1.48
CA SER A 79 4.95 15.58 -2.52
C SER A 79 5.80 16.71 -1.96
N GLY A 80 6.87 17.08 -2.69
CA GLY A 80 7.75 18.15 -2.25
C GLY A 80 8.42 17.88 -0.90
N GLY A 81 8.72 16.64 -0.59
CA GLY A 81 9.34 16.25 0.67
C GLY A 81 8.39 16.13 1.85
N ALA A 82 7.10 16.41 1.66
CA ALA A 82 6.11 16.36 2.74
C ALA A 82 5.10 15.23 2.51
N TRP A 83 4.74 14.52 3.58
CA TRP A 83 3.70 13.50 3.54
C TRP A 83 2.33 14.15 3.75
N LYS A 84 1.37 13.75 2.92
CA LYS A 84 -0.01 14.23 2.94
C LYS A 84 -0.96 13.05 2.96
N THR A 85 -2.11 13.21 3.61
CA THR A 85 -3.07 12.11 3.77
C THR A 85 -3.99 11.98 2.54
N LEU A 86 -4.11 10.77 2.02
CA LEU A 86 -5.11 10.41 1.02
C LEU A 86 -6.35 9.80 1.67
N PHE A 87 -6.16 8.98 2.67
CA PHE A 87 -7.23 8.30 3.40
C PHE A 87 -6.77 8.03 4.82
N SER A 88 -7.67 8.20 5.78
CA SER A 88 -7.41 7.81 7.16
C SER A 88 -8.72 7.40 7.81
N GLY A 89 -8.75 6.24 8.45
CA GLY A 89 -9.93 5.80 9.17
C GLY A 89 -10.17 4.31 9.06
N GLU A 90 -11.39 3.90 9.37
CA GLU A 90 -11.79 2.51 9.33
C GLU A 90 -11.85 1.98 7.90
N ALA A 91 -11.49 0.72 7.72
CA ALA A 91 -11.62 0.05 6.44
C ALA A 91 -13.09 0.05 6.01
N LYS A 92 -13.35 0.49 4.76
CA LYS A 92 -14.72 0.53 4.23
C LYS A 92 -15.25 -0.87 3.93
N THR A 93 -14.36 -1.84 3.84
CA THR A 93 -14.71 -3.24 3.62
C THR A 93 -13.68 -4.10 4.33
N LEU A 94 -14.09 -5.25 4.83
CA LEU A 94 -13.19 -6.25 5.40
C LEU A 94 -12.81 -7.32 4.40
N SER A 95 -13.18 -7.15 3.13
CA SER A 95 -12.75 -8.06 2.07
C SER A 95 -11.26 -7.91 1.81
N ARG A 96 -10.70 -8.86 1.09
CA ARG A 96 -9.27 -8.95 0.78
C ARG A 96 -8.74 -7.73 0.03
N VAL A 97 -9.54 -7.18 -0.88
CA VAL A 97 -9.11 -6.08 -1.77
C VAL A 97 -9.76 -4.78 -1.33
N LYS A 98 -8.93 -3.75 -1.14
CA LYS A 98 -9.35 -2.40 -0.79
C LYS A 98 -8.95 -1.46 -1.91
N ILE A 99 -9.92 -0.73 -2.46
CA ILE A 99 -9.68 0.19 -3.58
C ILE A 99 -9.98 1.60 -3.09
N HIS A 100 -9.00 2.49 -3.22
CA HIS A 100 -9.13 3.90 -2.87
C HIS A 100 -8.93 4.76 -4.11
N ARG A 101 -9.98 5.49 -4.48
CA ARG A 101 -9.94 6.45 -5.58
C ARG A 101 -10.01 7.86 -5.01
N PHE A 102 -9.29 8.78 -5.62
CA PHE A 102 -9.21 10.16 -5.15
C PHE A 102 -8.94 11.09 -6.33
N ALA A 103 -9.12 12.41 -6.11
CA ALA A 103 -8.74 13.39 -7.11
C ALA A 103 -7.24 13.27 -7.40
N PRO A 104 -6.81 13.38 -8.66
CA PRO A 104 -5.40 13.21 -9.00
C PRO A 104 -4.47 14.10 -8.18
N VAL A 105 -3.39 13.51 -7.70
CA VAL A 105 -2.34 14.20 -6.96
C VAL A 105 -0.99 13.81 -7.53
N LYS A 106 -0.01 14.70 -7.42
CA LYS A 106 1.36 14.40 -7.83
C LYS A 106 2.13 13.83 -6.63
N ALA A 107 2.63 12.61 -6.77
CA ALA A 107 3.29 11.89 -5.69
C ALA A 107 4.59 11.24 -6.14
N ASP A 108 5.60 11.27 -5.27
CA ASP A 108 6.85 10.54 -5.50
C ASP A 108 6.99 9.33 -4.58
N ALA A 109 6.07 9.13 -3.64
CA ALA A 109 6.02 7.96 -2.77
C ALA A 109 4.61 7.78 -2.22
N VAL A 110 4.29 6.55 -1.85
CA VAL A 110 3.02 6.21 -1.20
C VAL A 110 3.34 5.34 0.01
N LYS A 111 2.60 5.54 1.10
CA LYS A 111 2.80 4.81 2.35
C LYS A 111 1.47 4.42 2.96
N VAL A 112 1.37 3.19 3.43
CA VAL A 112 0.25 2.73 4.23
C VAL A 112 0.73 2.43 5.64
N THR A 113 0.00 2.93 6.65
CA THR A 113 0.25 2.67 8.07
C THR A 113 -1.01 2.06 8.65
N VAL A 114 -0.89 0.88 9.24
CA VAL A 114 -2.04 0.17 9.81
C VAL A 114 -2.10 0.47 11.30
N THR A 115 -3.19 1.11 11.74
CA THR A 115 -3.34 1.56 13.13
C THR A 115 -4.20 0.63 13.96
N ARG A 116 -5.04 -0.20 13.33
CA ARG A 116 -5.81 -1.24 14.01
C ARG A 116 -5.90 -2.45 13.11
N HIS A 117 -5.56 -3.62 13.65
CA HIS A 117 -5.55 -4.86 12.90
C HIS A 117 -5.86 -6.05 13.81
N ASP A 118 -6.45 -7.06 13.23
CA ASP A 118 -6.76 -8.31 13.91
C ASP A 118 -5.76 -9.38 13.46
N GLY A 119 -4.70 -9.51 14.23
CA GLY A 119 -3.60 -10.41 13.87
C GLY A 119 -2.50 -9.73 13.04
N THR A 120 -1.64 -10.54 12.46
CA THR A 120 -0.49 -10.07 11.71
C THR A 120 -0.90 -9.49 10.36
N VAL A 121 -0.42 -8.29 10.06
CA VAL A 121 -0.68 -7.64 8.77
C VAL A 121 0.14 -8.31 7.68
N LYS A 122 -0.54 -8.72 6.61
CA LYS A 122 0.10 -9.34 5.43
C LYS A 122 -0.47 -8.70 4.17
N ILE A 123 0.37 -7.99 3.44
CA ILE A 123 -0.03 -7.32 2.20
C ILE A 123 0.55 -8.12 1.03
N ALA A 124 -0.35 -8.73 0.25
CA ALA A 124 0.03 -9.49 -0.93
C ALA A 124 0.41 -8.55 -2.07
N GLU A 125 -0.30 -7.43 -2.21
CA GLU A 125 0.01 -6.47 -3.25
C GLU A 125 -0.51 -5.08 -2.90
N LEU A 126 0.33 -4.06 -3.07
CA LEU A 126 -0.07 -2.67 -3.05
C LEU A 126 0.14 -2.10 -4.45
N GLY A 127 -0.93 -1.60 -5.05
CA GLY A 127 -0.90 -1.02 -6.37
C GLY A 127 -1.11 0.49 -6.33
N VAL A 128 -0.41 1.20 -7.20
CA VAL A 128 -0.55 2.65 -7.38
C VAL A 128 -0.78 2.92 -8.86
N TYR A 129 -1.78 3.73 -9.18
CA TYR A 129 -2.25 3.86 -10.55
C TYR A 129 -2.33 5.32 -10.98
N THR A 130 -1.93 5.56 -12.22
CA THR A 130 -2.09 6.86 -12.87
C THR A 130 -3.50 6.97 -13.44
N PRO A 131 -3.99 8.22 -13.69
CA PRO A 131 -5.30 8.39 -14.33
C PRO A 131 -5.36 7.68 -15.68
N TYR A 132 -6.51 7.07 -15.95
CA TYR A 132 -6.74 6.41 -17.23
C TYR A 132 -6.78 7.45 -18.35
N LYS A 133 -6.07 7.16 -19.43
CA LYS A 133 -6.09 7.98 -20.64
C LYS A 133 -6.62 7.15 -21.80
N GLU A 134 -7.62 7.67 -22.44
CA GLU A 134 -8.13 7.07 -23.66
C GLU A 134 -7.30 7.49 -24.88
#